data_e1c4bf57188996b62203ac087fa74530
#
_entry.id   e1c4bf57188996b62203ac087fa74530
#
_cell.length_a   1.000
_cell.length_b   1.000
_cell.length_c   1.000
_cell.angle_alpha   90.00
_cell.angle_beta   90.00
_cell.angle_gamma   90.00
#
_symmetry.space_group_name_H-M   'P 1'
#
loop_
_entity.id
_entity.type
_entity.pdbx_description
1 polymer ?
#
loop_
_entity_poly.entity_id
_entity_poly.type
_entity_poly.pdbx_seq_one_letter_code
_entity_poly.pdbx_strand_id
1 'polypeptide(L)'
;MSGARSDQHDASLHFIGGQLLLEYKDGEAVIRKCISPEAARNAFSSAGLDSDWLPEHVCRYGIGPGGPWLLLRFPPGRYVVPLADPIRLSGGGAPHTMLAVPMPGLLFLGYGTRYYVWAYKLWKYAATKLFKAPLANVYPDGAICFGNVHPRVAHGNTMTSVWRLFWDSNFSDHLANGKSNAYPDNILPFLAKLHSTEAQDYPLDDLEPAHLSIATIIRQLMQIGKG
;
A
#
# COMPACT_ATOMS: atom_id res chain seq x y z
N MET A 1 -34.29 -18.96 -14.30
CA MET A 1 -34.82 -17.60 -14.47
C MET A 1 -34.14 -16.72 -13.42
N SER A 2 -33.08 -16.03 -13.83
CA SER A 2 -32.28 -15.15 -12.97
C SER A 2 -32.89 -13.76 -13.06
N GLY A 3 -33.57 -13.33 -11.98
CA GLY A 3 -34.07 -11.96 -11.86
C GLY A 3 -32.91 -11.02 -11.59
N ALA A 4 -32.57 -10.17 -12.54
CA ALA A 4 -31.71 -9.03 -12.33
C ALA A 4 -32.38 -8.14 -11.25
N ARG A 5 -31.72 -8.00 -10.08
CA ARG A 5 -32.06 -6.93 -9.14
C ARG A 5 -31.72 -5.62 -9.83
N SER A 6 -32.75 -4.83 -10.13
CA SER A 6 -32.57 -3.45 -10.54
C SER A 6 -31.90 -2.69 -9.39
N ASP A 7 -30.77 -2.04 -9.66
CA ASP A 7 -30.12 -1.05 -8.77
C ASP A 7 -31.05 0.19 -8.66
N GLN A 8 -32.16 0.03 -7.95
CA GLN A 8 -33.03 1.15 -7.61
C GLN A 8 -32.46 1.79 -6.35
N HIS A 9 -31.72 2.88 -6.50
CA HIS A 9 -31.30 3.71 -5.39
C HIS A 9 -32.56 4.29 -4.73
N ASP A 10 -32.80 3.94 -3.47
CA ASP A 10 -33.95 4.43 -2.72
C ASP A 10 -33.77 5.89 -2.25
N ALA A 11 -32.56 6.39 -2.22
CA ALA A 11 -32.22 7.75 -1.82
C ALA A 11 -30.95 8.27 -2.49
N SER A 12 -30.88 9.60 -2.68
CA SER A 12 -29.69 10.32 -3.18
C SER A 12 -29.42 11.55 -2.32
N LEU A 13 -28.15 11.84 -2.06
CA LEU A 13 -27.71 13.04 -1.38
C LEU A 13 -26.91 13.91 -2.37
N HIS A 14 -27.40 15.13 -2.61
CA HIS A 14 -26.80 16.07 -3.56
C HIS A 14 -26.16 17.26 -2.81
N PHE A 15 -25.03 17.73 -3.31
CA PHE A 15 -24.38 18.97 -2.87
C PHE A 15 -24.67 20.05 -3.90
N ILE A 16 -25.51 21.02 -3.55
CA ILE A 16 -25.95 22.07 -4.46
C ILE A 16 -25.77 23.42 -3.78
N GLY A 17 -24.93 24.31 -4.32
CA GLY A 17 -24.74 25.65 -3.80
C GLY A 17 -24.34 25.72 -2.32
N GLY A 18 -23.55 24.76 -1.84
CA GLY A 18 -23.14 24.66 -0.42
C GLY A 18 -24.18 24.06 0.51
N GLN A 19 -25.31 23.59 -0.02
CA GLN A 19 -26.38 22.94 0.72
C GLN A 19 -26.43 21.43 0.44
N LEU A 20 -26.93 20.66 1.41
CA LEU A 20 -27.19 19.23 1.28
C LEU A 20 -28.67 19.01 0.96
N LEU A 21 -28.95 18.49 -0.23
CA LEU A 21 -30.30 18.13 -0.66
C LEU A 21 -30.45 16.61 -0.64
N LEU A 22 -31.33 16.10 0.22
CA LEU A 22 -31.72 14.69 0.24
C LEU A 22 -32.92 14.50 -0.66
N GLU A 23 -32.81 13.55 -1.62
CA GLU A 23 -33.90 13.08 -2.46
C GLU A 23 -34.14 11.61 -2.16
N TYR A 24 -35.38 11.20 -1.91
CA TYR A 24 -35.75 9.81 -1.70
C TYR A 24 -37.18 9.56 -2.17
N LYS A 25 -37.49 8.30 -2.42
CA LYS A 25 -38.84 7.86 -2.77
C LYS A 25 -39.62 7.48 -1.50
N ASP A 26 -40.85 7.98 -1.43
CA ASP A 26 -41.84 7.59 -0.44
C ASP A 26 -43.11 7.13 -1.17
N GLY A 27 -43.23 5.83 -1.40
CA GLY A 27 -44.20 5.27 -2.31
C GLY A 27 -43.90 5.72 -3.76
N GLU A 28 -44.89 6.35 -4.40
CA GLU A 28 -44.74 6.91 -5.75
C GLU A 28 -44.19 8.34 -5.76
N ALA A 29 -44.14 9.00 -4.61
CA ALA A 29 -43.70 10.39 -4.49
C ALA A 29 -42.18 10.49 -4.35
N VAL A 30 -41.59 11.48 -5.08
CA VAL A 30 -40.19 11.88 -4.90
C VAL A 30 -40.14 13.03 -3.91
N ILE A 31 -39.60 12.78 -2.74
CA ILE A 31 -39.42 13.77 -1.67
C ILE A 31 -38.04 14.40 -1.81
N ARG A 32 -38.00 15.75 -1.75
CA ARG A 32 -36.76 16.54 -1.74
C ARG A 32 -36.76 17.44 -0.52
N LYS A 33 -35.71 17.38 0.27
CA LYS A 33 -35.55 18.24 1.44
C LYS A 33 -34.10 18.67 1.66
N CYS A 34 -33.89 19.93 2.05
CA CYS A 34 -32.60 20.36 2.57
C CYS A 34 -32.39 19.77 3.96
N ILE A 35 -31.19 19.25 4.20
CA ILE A 35 -30.76 18.75 5.50
C ILE A 35 -29.53 19.52 5.98
N SER A 36 -29.40 19.66 7.29
CA SER A 36 -28.20 20.28 7.85
C SER A 36 -27.00 19.32 7.73
N PRO A 37 -25.76 19.84 7.65
CA PRO A 37 -24.56 19.03 7.72
C PRO A 37 -24.51 18.16 8.97
N GLU A 38 -25.07 18.63 10.07
CA GLU A 38 -25.16 17.87 11.31
C GLU A 38 -26.13 16.70 11.21
N ALA A 39 -27.32 16.88 10.61
CA ALA A 39 -28.27 15.81 10.36
C ALA A 39 -27.70 14.72 9.44
N ALA A 40 -26.99 15.14 8.38
CA ALA A 40 -26.28 14.21 7.50
C ALA A 40 -25.21 13.42 8.26
N ARG A 41 -24.36 14.11 9.02
CA ARG A 41 -23.34 13.45 9.83
C ARG A 41 -23.92 12.44 10.82
N ASN A 42 -25.00 12.80 11.52
CA ASN A 42 -25.66 11.91 12.48
C ASN A 42 -26.27 10.67 11.79
N ALA A 43 -26.87 10.84 10.62
CA ALA A 43 -27.39 9.72 9.83
C ALA A 43 -26.28 8.74 9.42
N PHE A 44 -25.13 9.25 8.96
CA PHE A 44 -23.98 8.41 8.62
C PHE A 44 -23.25 7.81 9.83
N SER A 45 -23.24 8.50 10.98
CA SER A 45 -22.58 7.99 12.20
C SER A 45 -23.40 6.88 12.89
N SER A 46 -24.71 6.82 12.64
CA SER A 46 -25.58 5.74 13.15
C SER A 46 -25.62 4.51 12.25
N ALA A 47 -25.11 4.61 11.01
CA ALA A 47 -24.98 3.46 10.13
C ALA A 47 -23.86 2.53 10.64
N GLY A 48 -24.16 1.25 10.80
CA GLY A 48 -23.14 0.25 11.10
C GLY A 48 -22.09 0.24 9.97
N LEU A 49 -20.82 0.25 10.33
CA LEU A 49 -19.72 0.10 9.38
C LEU A 49 -19.18 -1.33 9.50
N ASP A 50 -19.34 -2.10 8.45
CA ASP A 50 -18.66 -3.39 8.29
C ASP A 50 -17.52 -3.22 7.31
N SER A 51 -16.31 -3.56 7.73
CA SER A 51 -15.11 -3.51 6.88
C SER A 51 -15.08 -4.64 5.86
N ASP A 52 -16.02 -5.58 5.92
CA ASP A 52 -15.92 -6.88 5.27
C ASP A 52 -14.65 -7.64 5.71
N TRP A 53 -14.39 -8.80 5.12
CA TRP A 53 -13.20 -9.58 5.45
C TRP A 53 -11.92 -8.83 5.04
N LEU A 54 -11.10 -8.48 6.04
CA LEU A 54 -9.81 -7.87 5.78
C LEU A 54 -8.79 -8.95 5.40
N PRO A 55 -7.88 -8.67 4.45
CA PRO A 55 -6.82 -9.62 4.10
C PRO A 55 -5.90 -9.88 5.30
N GLU A 56 -5.27 -11.03 5.30
CA GLU A 56 -4.20 -11.34 6.24
C GLU A 56 -3.14 -10.23 6.24
N HIS A 57 -2.50 -10.02 7.38
CA HIS A 57 -1.48 -8.98 7.61
C HIS A 57 -2.01 -7.54 7.71
N VAL A 58 -3.29 -7.25 7.54
CA VAL A 58 -3.81 -5.89 7.78
C VAL A 58 -3.60 -5.54 9.25
N CYS A 59 -2.81 -4.52 9.49
CA CYS A 59 -2.59 -3.99 10.84
C CYS A 59 -3.34 -2.67 11.07
N ARG A 60 -3.81 -2.00 10.02
CA ARG A 60 -4.62 -0.79 10.14
C ARG A 60 -5.39 -0.52 8.85
N TYR A 61 -6.59 0.00 9.01
CA TYR A 61 -7.48 0.46 7.95
C TYR A 61 -8.04 1.84 8.32
N GLY A 62 -8.35 2.63 7.32
CA GLY A 62 -9.02 3.92 7.52
C GLY A 62 -9.55 4.49 6.22
N ILE A 63 -10.29 5.59 6.34
CA ILE A 63 -10.79 6.39 5.23
C ILE A 63 -10.22 7.79 5.38
N GLY A 64 -9.51 8.27 4.38
CA GLY A 64 -9.01 9.62 4.29
C GLY A 64 -9.72 10.41 3.19
N PRO A 65 -9.36 11.69 2.97
CA PRO A 65 -9.96 12.52 1.93
C PRO A 65 -9.84 11.96 0.51
N GLY A 66 -8.82 11.17 0.23
CA GLY A 66 -8.61 10.48 -1.06
C GLY A 66 -9.17 9.07 -1.14
N GLY A 67 -10.01 8.66 -0.18
CA GLY A 67 -10.63 7.34 -0.14
C GLY A 67 -10.04 6.39 0.93
N PRO A 68 -10.34 5.11 0.83
CA PRO A 68 -9.86 4.10 1.76
C PRO A 68 -8.35 3.90 1.64
N TRP A 69 -7.73 3.56 2.76
CA TRP A 69 -6.34 3.13 2.83
C TRP A 69 -6.19 1.92 3.76
N LEU A 70 -5.28 1.04 3.41
CA LEU A 70 -4.96 -0.16 4.18
C LEU A 70 -3.46 -0.25 4.38
N LEU A 71 -3.07 -0.60 5.60
CA LEU A 71 -1.70 -0.80 5.98
C LEU A 71 -1.49 -2.27 6.37
N LEU A 72 -0.61 -2.96 5.64
CA LEU A 72 -0.27 -4.35 5.87
C LEU A 72 1.14 -4.45 6.43
N ARG A 73 1.30 -5.32 7.42
CA ARG A 73 2.57 -5.63 8.05
C ARG A 73 3.01 -7.03 7.68
N PHE A 74 4.18 -7.16 7.10
CA PHE A 74 4.84 -8.43 6.85
C PHE A 74 6.04 -8.58 7.80
N PRO A 75 6.15 -9.64 8.57
CA PRO A 75 7.33 -9.91 9.38
C PRO A 75 8.56 -10.14 8.50
N PRO A 76 9.78 -10.11 9.05
CA PRO A 76 10.96 -10.54 8.33
C PRO A 76 10.74 -11.92 7.71
N GLY A 77 11.23 -12.11 6.49
CA GLY A 77 11.00 -13.36 5.76
C GLY A 77 11.85 -13.47 4.51
N ARG A 78 11.75 -14.61 3.83
CA ARG A 78 12.49 -14.88 2.61
C ARG A 78 11.60 -14.62 1.39
N TYR A 79 12.13 -13.86 0.43
CA TYR A 79 11.41 -13.46 -0.78
C TYR A 79 12.22 -13.82 -2.03
N VAL A 80 11.52 -14.08 -3.13
CA VAL A 80 12.12 -14.24 -4.44
C VAL A 80 12.00 -12.92 -5.20
N VAL A 81 13.14 -12.43 -5.69
CA VAL A 81 13.26 -11.18 -6.45
C VAL A 81 13.60 -11.54 -7.89
N PRO A 82 12.65 -11.50 -8.83
CA PRO A 82 12.93 -11.67 -10.26
C PRO A 82 13.74 -10.47 -10.78
N LEU A 83 14.74 -10.72 -11.59
CA LEU A 83 15.61 -9.68 -12.16
C LEU A 83 15.27 -9.43 -13.62
N ALA A 84 15.24 -8.15 -14.02
CA ALA A 84 15.10 -7.76 -15.42
C ALA A 84 16.36 -8.19 -16.23
N ASP A 85 17.54 -7.96 -15.64
CA ASP A 85 18.80 -8.35 -16.22
C ASP A 85 19.51 -9.38 -15.32
N PRO A 86 20.00 -10.47 -15.90
CA PRO A 86 20.70 -11.51 -15.13
C PRO A 86 21.98 -10.99 -14.48
N ILE A 87 22.18 -11.30 -13.19
CA ILE A 87 23.37 -10.91 -12.43
C ILE A 87 24.34 -12.09 -12.33
N ARG A 88 25.64 -11.86 -12.67
CA ARG A 88 26.73 -12.80 -12.41
C ARG A 88 27.30 -12.54 -11.01
N LEU A 89 27.34 -13.58 -10.20
CA LEU A 89 27.95 -13.50 -8.87
C LEU A 89 29.47 -13.66 -8.95
N SER A 90 30.18 -13.02 -8.01
CA SER A 90 31.63 -13.19 -7.87
C SER A 90 31.94 -14.63 -7.50
N GLY A 91 32.68 -15.36 -8.35
CA GLY A 91 33.00 -16.79 -8.14
C GLY A 91 32.70 -17.66 -9.35
N GLY A 92 32.12 -17.10 -10.40
CA GLY A 92 31.77 -17.81 -11.62
C GLY A 92 30.43 -18.55 -11.50
N GLY A 93 29.93 -19.05 -12.61
CA GLY A 93 28.65 -19.75 -12.68
C GLY A 93 27.69 -19.12 -13.69
N ALA A 94 26.52 -19.73 -13.83
CA ALA A 94 25.45 -19.20 -14.66
C ALA A 94 24.89 -17.88 -14.08
N PRO A 95 24.46 -16.93 -14.93
CA PRO A 95 23.80 -15.73 -14.45
C PRO A 95 22.48 -16.07 -13.72
N HIS A 96 22.21 -15.39 -12.62
CA HIS A 96 20.97 -15.54 -11.87
C HIS A 96 19.91 -14.59 -12.42
N THR A 97 18.71 -15.10 -12.67
CA THR A 97 17.52 -14.33 -13.06
C THR A 97 16.56 -14.14 -11.90
N MET A 98 16.78 -14.85 -10.79
CA MET A 98 15.99 -14.78 -9.57
C MET A 98 16.92 -14.85 -8.36
N LEU A 99 16.63 -14.03 -7.35
CA LEU A 99 17.37 -14.05 -6.07
C LEU A 99 16.43 -14.43 -4.94
N ALA A 100 16.71 -15.49 -4.23
CA ALA A 100 16.01 -15.82 -2.98
C ALA A 100 16.76 -15.14 -1.82
N VAL A 101 16.20 -14.10 -1.24
CA VAL A 101 16.87 -13.23 -0.27
C VAL A 101 16.06 -13.05 1.01
N PRO A 102 16.71 -12.95 2.17
CA PRO A 102 16.02 -12.52 3.38
C PRO A 102 15.67 -11.04 3.24
N MET A 103 14.48 -10.67 3.70
CA MET A 103 14.04 -9.28 3.80
C MET A 103 13.77 -8.91 5.24
N PRO A 104 13.99 -7.64 5.62
CA PRO A 104 13.59 -7.13 6.93
C PRO A 104 12.06 -7.15 7.03
N GLY A 105 11.51 -6.74 8.16
CA GLY A 105 10.08 -6.50 8.25
C GLY A 105 9.64 -5.45 7.23
N LEU A 106 8.55 -5.69 6.51
CA LEU A 106 8.03 -4.80 5.47
C LEU A 106 6.66 -4.26 5.87
N LEU A 107 6.44 -2.99 5.57
CA LEU A 107 5.17 -2.29 5.72
C LEU A 107 4.67 -1.88 4.34
N PHE A 108 3.49 -2.34 3.97
CA PHE A 108 2.87 -2.08 2.66
C PHE A 108 1.61 -1.24 2.85
N LEU A 109 1.52 -0.11 2.17
CA LEU A 109 0.38 0.80 2.21
C LEU A 109 -0.26 0.88 0.83
N GLY A 110 -1.58 0.72 0.79
CA GLY A 110 -2.41 1.10 -0.35
C GLY A 110 -3.28 2.31 -0.01
N TYR A 111 -3.31 3.31 -0.89
CA TYR A 111 -4.14 4.50 -0.78
C TYR A 111 -4.60 4.97 -2.18
N GLY A 112 -5.87 4.85 -2.47
CA GLY A 112 -6.37 5.03 -3.82
C GLY A 112 -5.68 4.07 -4.79
N THR A 113 -5.05 4.57 -5.85
CA THR A 113 -4.25 3.78 -6.80
C THR A 113 -2.76 3.81 -6.52
N ARG A 114 -2.33 4.42 -5.41
CA ARG A 114 -0.94 4.54 -5.00
C ARG A 114 -0.60 3.50 -3.95
N TYR A 115 0.56 2.91 -4.11
CA TYR A 115 1.06 1.89 -3.19
C TYR A 115 2.48 2.23 -2.76
N TYR A 116 2.78 1.92 -1.51
CA TYR A 116 4.05 2.26 -0.89
C TYR A 116 4.59 1.07 -0.12
N VAL A 117 5.90 0.95 -0.05
CA VAL A 117 6.57 -0.05 0.77
C VAL A 117 7.76 0.55 1.50
N TRP A 118 7.86 0.24 2.78
CA TRP A 118 9.00 0.59 3.64
C TRP A 118 9.47 -0.64 4.40
N ALA A 119 10.71 -0.58 4.88
CA ALA A 119 11.23 -1.54 5.83
C ALA A 119 11.08 -1.05 7.27
N TYR A 120 11.08 -1.99 8.23
CA TYR A 120 11.21 -1.69 9.65
C TYR A 120 12.15 -2.70 10.34
N LYS A 121 12.88 -2.23 11.37
CA LYS A 121 13.76 -3.08 12.20
C LYS A 121 13.00 -3.72 13.35
N LEU A 122 12.22 -2.91 14.05
CA LEU A 122 11.47 -3.29 15.24
C LEU A 122 10.05 -2.74 15.17
N TRP A 123 9.07 -3.60 15.36
CA TRP A 123 7.67 -3.20 15.40
C TRP A 123 7.31 -2.54 16.73
N LYS A 124 6.84 -1.29 16.69
CA LYS A 124 6.38 -0.48 17.83
C LYS A 124 5.06 0.23 17.52
N TYR A 125 4.16 -0.42 16.79
CA TYR A 125 2.88 0.17 16.35
C TYR A 125 3.09 1.56 15.72
N ALA A 126 2.34 2.57 16.18
CA ALA A 126 2.44 3.94 15.65
C ALA A 126 3.86 4.55 15.75
N ALA A 127 4.65 4.16 16.75
CA ALA A 127 6.01 4.63 16.96
C ALA A 127 7.08 3.88 16.14
N THR A 128 6.67 2.93 15.29
CA THR A 128 7.59 2.21 14.40
C THR A 128 8.30 3.19 13.47
N LYS A 129 9.63 3.23 13.57
CA LYS A 129 10.49 3.96 12.61
C LYS A 129 10.60 3.18 11.32
N LEU A 130 10.51 3.91 10.22
CA LEU A 130 10.57 3.33 8.88
C LEU A 130 11.92 3.62 8.23
N PHE A 131 12.31 2.66 7.41
CA PHE A 131 13.49 2.68 6.58
C PHE A 131 13.07 2.51 5.13
N LYS A 132 13.90 2.97 4.20
CA LYS A 132 13.69 2.68 2.78
C LYS A 132 13.64 1.16 2.59
N ALA A 133 12.70 0.68 1.80
CA ALA A 133 12.68 -0.74 1.45
C ALA A 133 13.95 -1.07 0.67
N PRO A 134 14.69 -2.14 1.02
CA PRO A 134 15.93 -2.52 0.33
C PRO A 134 15.61 -3.22 -1.00
N LEU A 135 14.89 -2.52 -1.87
CA LEU A 135 14.34 -3.02 -3.12
C LEU A 135 14.48 -1.95 -4.21
N ALA A 136 14.79 -2.40 -5.42
CA ALA A 136 14.63 -1.58 -6.62
C ALA A 136 13.14 -1.37 -6.94
N ASN A 137 12.82 -0.60 -7.95
CA ASN A 137 11.44 -0.24 -8.35
C ASN A 137 10.63 0.48 -7.25
N VAL A 138 11.29 1.06 -6.26
CA VAL A 138 10.68 1.83 -5.18
C VAL A 138 11.30 3.22 -5.12
N TYR A 139 10.49 4.27 -5.16
CA TYR A 139 10.95 5.65 -5.04
C TYR A 139 11.51 5.95 -3.64
N PRO A 140 12.29 7.03 -3.46
CA PRO A 140 12.87 7.38 -2.15
C PRO A 140 11.83 7.61 -1.04
N ASP A 141 10.62 8.02 -1.39
CA ASP A 141 9.48 8.21 -0.47
C ASP A 141 8.73 6.92 -0.13
N GLY A 142 9.12 5.81 -0.74
CA GLY A 142 8.51 4.50 -0.57
C GLY A 142 7.46 4.14 -1.61
N ALA A 143 7.09 5.06 -2.52
CA ALA A 143 6.12 4.77 -3.58
C ALA A 143 6.66 3.66 -4.52
N ILE A 144 5.78 2.72 -4.87
CA ILE A 144 6.14 1.62 -5.78
C ILE A 144 5.97 2.08 -7.22
N CYS A 145 6.99 1.81 -8.04
CA CYS A 145 6.94 1.97 -9.49
C CYS A 145 6.46 0.66 -10.12
N PHE A 146 5.27 0.66 -10.69
CA PHE A 146 4.71 -0.49 -11.43
C PHE A 146 4.99 -0.43 -12.94
N GLY A 147 5.85 0.49 -13.40
CA GLY A 147 6.09 0.71 -14.82
C GLY A 147 4.81 1.10 -15.56
N ASN A 148 4.46 0.35 -16.59
CA ASN A 148 3.25 0.58 -17.40
C ASN A 148 1.99 -0.13 -16.85
N VAL A 149 2.11 -0.81 -15.71
CA VAL A 149 0.96 -1.48 -15.08
C VAL A 149 0.24 -0.52 -14.16
N HIS A 150 -1.08 -0.45 -14.29
CA HIS A 150 -1.92 0.36 -13.42
C HIS A 150 -2.57 -0.53 -12.35
N PRO A 151 -2.11 -0.48 -11.09
CA PRO A 151 -2.69 -1.27 -10.03
C PRO A 151 -4.13 -0.82 -9.74
N ARG A 152 -4.96 -1.76 -9.30
CA ARG A 152 -6.34 -1.47 -8.89
C ARG A 152 -6.37 -0.56 -7.67
N VAL A 153 -7.51 0.10 -7.44
CA VAL A 153 -7.74 0.92 -6.23
C VAL A 153 -7.55 0.07 -4.97
N ALA A 154 -6.92 0.64 -3.96
CA ALA A 154 -6.66 -0.01 -2.68
C ALA A 154 -7.98 -0.35 -1.97
N HIS A 155 -8.22 -1.64 -1.81
CA HIS A 155 -9.40 -2.20 -1.14
C HIS A 155 -9.00 -3.53 -0.49
N GLY A 156 -9.76 -3.99 0.52
CA GLY A 156 -9.49 -5.27 1.17
C GLY A 156 -9.19 -6.40 0.18
N ASN A 157 -10.02 -6.54 -0.84
CA ASN A 157 -9.91 -7.61 -1.85
C ASN A 157 -8.79 -7.40 -2.89
N THR A 158 -8.17 -6.24 -2.96
CA THR A 158 -7.13 -5.94 -3.97
C THR A 158 -5.72 -5.93 -3.42
N MET A 159 -5.54 -5.68 -2.11
CA MET A 159 -4.23 -5.52 -1.48
C MET A 159 -3.29 -6.71 -1.73
N THR A 160 -3.78 -7.93 -1.54
CA THR A 160 -2.98 -9.15 -1.74
C THR A 160 -2.57 -9.31 -3.20
N SER A 161 -3.46 -9.03 -4.15
CA SER A 161 -3.15 -9.15 -5.57
C SER A 161 -2.14 -8.11 -6.03
N VAL A 162 -2.20 -6.87 -5.50
CA VAL A 162 -1.21 -5.83 -5.81
C VAL A 162 0.13 -6.10 -5.14
N TRP A 163 0.13 -6.67 -3.93
CA TRP A 163 1.36 -7.13 -3.29
C TRP A 163 2.07 -8.20 -4.12
N ARG A 164 1.33 -9.19 -4.63
CA ARG A 164 1.87 -10.19 -5.55
C ARG A 164 2.36 -9.57 -6.85
N LEU A 165 1.58 -8.68 -7.47
CA LEU A 165 1.97 -7.96 -8.67
C LEU A 165 3.32 -7.26 -8.52
N PHE A 166 3.60 -6.66 -7.35
CA PHE A 166 4.88 -6.04 -7.06
C PHE A 166 6.03 -7.07 -7.03
N TRP A 167 5.83 -8.19 -6.32
CA TRP A 167 6.86 -9.24 -6.21
C TRP A 167 7.06 -10.05 -7.50
N ASP A 168 6.04 -10.15 -8.33
CA ASP A 168 6.11 -10.82 -9.64
C ASP A 168 6.69 -9.89 -10.73
N SER A 169 6.95 -8.62 -10.41
CA SER A 169 7.57 -7.68 -11.35
C SER A 169 9.07 -7.95 -11.49
N ASN A 170 9.62 -7.65 -12.66
CA ASN A 170 11.06 -7.70 -12.87
C ASN A 170 11.74 -6.49 -12.22
N PHE A 171 12.66 -6.74 -11.30
CA PHE A 171 13.46 -5.72 -10.64
C PHE A 171 14.67 -5.38 -11.52
N SER A 172 14.83 -4.11 -11.87
CA SER A 172 15.95 -3.58 -12.64
C SER A 172 16.81 -2.66 -11.78
N ASP A 173 17.85 -2.06 -12.35
CA ASP A 173 18.63 -1.01 -11.70
C ASP A 173 17.85 0.30 -11.52
N HIS A 174 16.66 0.40 -12.10
CA HIS A 174 15.79 1.56 -11.92
C HIS A 174 15.39 1.74 -10.45
N LEU A 175 15.65 2.95 -9.91
CA LEU A 175 15.39 3.27 -8.49
C LEU A 175 16.12 2.35 -7.49
N ALA A 176 17.23 1.75 -7.89
CA ALA A 176 18.00 0.84 -7.05
C ALA A 176 18.97 1.55 -6.08
N ASN A 177 19.20 2.85 -6.26
CA ASN A 177 20.15 3.65 -5.48
C ASN A 177 19.58 4.11 -4.13
N GLY A 178 20.47 4.38 -3.17
CA GLY A 178 20.15 4.92 -1.85
C GLY A 178 19.28 4.00 -0.99
N LYS A 179 19.39 2.67 -1.15
CA LYS A 179 18.62 1.65 -0.43
C LYS A 179 19.45 0.86 0.57
N SER A 180 20.77 0.99 0.52
CA SER A 180 21.72 0.25 1.32
C SER A 180 22.87 1.18 1.71
N ASN A 181 23.33 1.08 2.94
CA ASN A 181 24.54 1.79 3.41
C ASN A 181 25.80 1.22 2.76
N ALA A 182 25.86 -0.10 2.59
CA ALA A 182 27.03 -0.78 2.03
C ALA A 182 27.08 -0.69 0.50
N TYR A 183 25.92 -0.54 -0.17
CA TYR A 183 25.80 -0.46 -1.63
C TYR A 183 24.91 0.74 -2.02
N PRO A 184 25.39 1.98 -1.81
CA PRO A 184 24.55 3.18 -1.97
C PRO A 184 24.10 3.42 -3.42
N ASP A 185 24.87 3.00 -4.39
CA ASP A 185 24.59 3.24 -5.81
C ASP A 185 23.57 2.25 -6.39
N ASN A 186 23.59 1.00 -5.92
CA ASN A 186 22.71 -0.05 -6.41
C ASN A 186 22.55 -1.18 -5.40
N ILE A 187 21.32 -1.45 -4.96
CA ILE A 187 20.99 -2.51 -4.00
C ILE A 187 21.14 -3.94 -4.59
N LEU A 188 20.99 -4.11 -5.92
CA LEU A 188 20.93 -5.44 -6.52
C LEU A 188 22.19 -6.30 -6.29
N PRO A 189 23.43 -5.77 -6.39
CA PRO A 189 24.63 -6.51 -6.02
C PRO A 189 24.63 -6.98 -4.56
N PHE A 190 24.05 -6.20 -3.66
CA PHE A 190 23.91 -6.60 -2.25
C PHE A 190 22.92 -7.75 -2.08
N LEU A 191 21.77 -7.68 -2.72
CA LEU A 191 20.79 -8.78 -2.71
C LEU A 191 21.39 -10.03 -3.34
N ALA A 192 22.17 -9.91 -4.41
CA ALA A 192 22.87 -11.02 -5.03
C ALA A 192 23.90 -11.65 -4.08
N LYS A 193 24.63 -10.84 -3.30
CA LYS A 193 25.53 -11.33 -2.24
C LYS A 193 24.76 -12.09 -1.16
N LEU A 194 23.65 -11.55 -0.65
CA LEU A 194 22.82 -12.24 0.36
C LEU A 194 22.29 -13.57 -0.16
N HIS A 195 21.92 -13.62 -1.45
CA HIS A 195 21.52 -14.87 -2.10
C HIS A 195 22.66 -15.88 -2.15
N SER A 196 23.85 -15.47 -2.65
CA SER A 196 24.99 -16.38 -2.85
C SER A 196 25.58 -16.91 -1.56
N THR A 197 25.46 -16.15 -0.46
CA THR A 197 25.92 -16.58 0.88
C THR A 197 24.85 -17.31 1.68
N GLU A 198 23.68 -17.56 1.07
CA GLU A 198 22.51 -18.15 1.74
C GLU A 198 22.18 -17.49 3.07
N ALA A 199 22.34 -16.15 3.13
CA ALA A 199 22.10 -15.38 4.33
C ALA A 199 20.72 -15.72 4.92
N GLN A 200 20.66 -15.95 6.23
CA GLN A 200 19.42 -16.30 6.92
C GLN A 200 18.59 -15.04 7.25
N ASP A 201 19.27 -13.96 7.61
CA ASP A 201 18.64 -12.69 7.99
C ASP A 201 19.17 -11.54 7.15
N TYR A 202 18.31 -10.52 6.97
CA TYR A 202 18.74 -9.25 6.39
C TYR A 202 19.55 -8.47 7.45
N PRO A 203 20.76 -7.95 7.11
CA PRO A 203 21.56 -7.16 8.03
C PRO A 203 20.92 -5.78 8.27
N LEU A 204 20.20 -5.66 9.38
CA LEU A 204 19.38 -4.49 9.68
C LEU A 204 20.17 -3.16 9.75
N ASP A 205 21.47 -3.21 10.04
CA ASP A 205 22.32 -2.01 10.09
C ASP A 205 22.62 -1.42 8.72
N ASP A 206 22.37 -2.19 7.66
CA ASP A 206 22.47 -1.72 6.27
C ASP A 206 21.28 -0.86 5.84
N LEU A 207 20.17 -0.86 6.58
CA LEU A 207 18.95 -0.15 6.21
C LEU A 207 19.11 1.37 6.31
N GLU A 208 18.81 2.06 5.22
CA GLU A 208 18.77 3.51 5.11
C GLU A 208 17.50 4.10 5.76
N PRO A 209 17.60 5.09 6.67
CA PRO A 209 16.44 5.72 7.28
C PRO A 209 15.53 6.40 6.25
N ALA A 210 14.22 6.22 6.38
CA ALA A 210 13.22 6.99 5.62
C ALA A 210 12.80 8.28 6.33
N HIS A 211 13.29 8.53 7.56
CA HIS A 211 12.92 9.67 8.41
C HIS A 211 11.41 9.81 8.67
N LEU A 212 10.70 8.69 8.61
CA LEU A 212 9.25 8.57 8.80
C LEU A 212 8.93 7.59 9.93
N SER A 213 7.74 7.74 10.48
CA SER A 213 7.10 6.74 11.35
C SER A 213 5.71 6.42 10.83
N ILE A 214 5.13 5.31 11.28
CA ILE A 214 3.73 4.98 10.94
C ILE A 214 2.78 6.11 11.36
N ALA A 215 3.00 6.71 12.55
CA ALA A 215 2.19 7.85 13.00
C ALA A 215 2.27 9.05 12.03
N THR A 216 3.44 9.32 11.47
CA THR A 216 3.63 10.41 10.50
C THR A 216 2.87 10.13 9.21
N ILE A 217 2.98 8.92 8.65
CA ILE A 217 2.26 8.52 7.44
C ILE A 217 0.75 8.65 7.63
N ILE A 218 0.22 8.09 8.72
CA ILE A 218 -1.22 8.16 8.99
C ILE A 218 -1.71 9.59 9.12
N ARG A 219 -0.93 10.45 9.79
CA ARG A 219 -1.27 11.87 9.88
C ARG A 219 -1.34 12.52 8.50
N GLN A 220 -0.41 12.23 7.61
CA GLN A 220 -0.42 12.71 6.24
C GLN A 220 -1.65 12.22 5.48
N LEU A 221 -1.98 10.92 5.54
CA LEU A 221 -3.17 10.34 4.91
C LEU A 221 -4.48 11.00 5.36
N MET A 222 -4.56 11.38 6.64
CA MET A 222 -5.75 12.02 7.21
C MET A 222 -5.82 13.53 6.93
N GLN A 223 -4.72 14.17 6.51
CA GLN A 223 -4.63 15.61 6.24
C GLN A 223 -4.69 15.96 4.75
N ILE A 224 -4.43 15.02 3.85
CA ILE A 224 -4.51 15.24 2.41
C ILE A 224 -5.97 15.59 2.05
N GLY A 225 -6.25 16.86 1.80
CA GLY A 225 -7.59 17.37 1.49
C GLY A 225 -8.00 18.62 2.29
N LYS A 226 -7.11 19.16 3.11
CA LYS A 226 -7.29 20.46 3.79
C LYS A 226 -6.59 21.61 3.03
N GLY A 227 -6.54 21.49 1.70
CA GLY A 227 -6.06 22.54 0.82
C GLY A 227 -7.19 23.05 -0.05
#